data_295e76cea6417e75ebc96e7dc1910630
#
_entry.id   295e76cea6417e75ebc96e7dc1910630
#
_cell.length_a   1.000
_cell.length_b   1.000
_cell.length_c   1.000
_cell.angle_alpha   90.00
_cell.angle_beta   90.00
_cell.angle_gamma   90.00
#
_symmetry.space_group_name_H-M   'P 1'
#
loop_
_entity.id
_entity.type
_entity.pdbx_description
1 polymer ?
#
loop_
_entity_poly.entity_id
_entity_poly.type
_entity_poly.pdbx_seq_one_letter_code
_entity_poly.pdbx_strand_id
1 'polypeptide(L)'
;PANTWSLQLQLDWLSAQLAQTRQPVFAFLNLGETHVPYYYQGADWSPEDNPCVPFSQHNDAEKARFRQQKALEYVDARLADLLGAFAGSTTVICSDHGDCWGEDGLWEHGISHEKVLEVPLIFRLPARDELPQST
;
A
#
# COMPACT_ATOMS: atom_id res chain seq x y z
N PRO A 1 -5.39 -12.58 13.26
CA PRO A 1 -5.22 -12.14 11.89
C PRO A 1 -4.95 -10.65 11.91
N ALA A 2 -3.85 -10.23 11.26
CA ALA A 2 -3.57 -8.84 11.08
C ALA A 2 -4.76 -8.22 10.33
N ASN A 3 -5.22 -7.05 10.80
CA ASN A 3 -6.32 -6.37 10.18
C ASN A 3 -5.80 -5.80 8.86
N THR A 4 -6.05 -6.50 7.75
CA THR A 4 -5.54 -6.13 6.42
C THR A 4 -6.19 -4.86 5.85
N TRP A 5 -7.19 -4.30 6.55
CA TRP A 5 -7.87 -3.04 6.20
C TRP A 5 -7.64 -1.96 7.26
N SER A 6 -6.43 -1.52 7.35
CA SER A 6 -6.07 -0.51 8.35
C SER A 6 -6.02 0.92 7.78
N LEU A 7 -6.10 1.08 6.46
CA LEU A 7 -5.90 2.37 5.79
C LEU A 7 -6.78 3.47 6.37
N GLN A 8 -8.10 3.27 6.43
CA GLN A 8 -9.00 4.32 6.92
C GLN A 8 -8.70 4.72 8.36
N LEU A 9 -8.41 3.73 9.23
CA LEU A 9 -8.04 4.02 10.62
C LEU A 9 -6.74 4.81 10.75
N GLN A 10 -5.73 4.49 9.91
CA GLN A 10 -4.47 5.23 9.87
C GLN A 10 -4.68 6.64 9.35
N LEU A 11 -5.49 6.84 8.30
CA LEU A 11 -5.81 8.16 7.75
C LEU A 11 -6.57 9.03 8.76
N ASP A 12 -7.58 8.49 9.42
CA ASP A 12 -8.36 9.21 10.43
C ASP A 12 -7.48 9.64 11.61
N TRP A 13 -6.65 8.72 12.09
CA TRP A 13 -5.72 9.02 13.17
C TRP A 13 -4.69 10.08 12.76
N LEU A 14 -4.06 9.94 11.61
CA LEU A 14 -3.06 10.90 11.13
C LEU A 14 -3.67 12.29 10.91
N SER A 15 -4.86 12.36 10.32
CA SER A 15 -5.58 13.61 10.11
C SER A 15 -5.86 14.31 11.44
N ALA A 16 -6.27 13.56 12.46
CA ALA A 16 -6.49 14.10 13.80
C ALA A 16 -5.20 14.62 14.44
N GLN A 17 -4.05 13.94 14.23
CA GLN A 17 -2.75 14.42 14.73
C GLN A 17 -2.29 15.70 14.00
N LEU A 18 -2.43 15.74 12.68
CA LEU A 18 -2.06 16.91 11.87
C LEU A 18 -2.87 18.15 12.25
N ALA A 19 -4.14 17.98 12.61
CA ALA A 19 -4.99 19.08 13.08
C ALA A 19 -4.54 19.68 14.42
N GLN A 20 -3.79 18.93 15.23
CA GLN A 20 -3.38 19.33 16.58
C GLN A 20 -1.93 19.80 16.68
N THR A 21 -1.09 19.52 15.69
CA THR A 21 0.33 19.88 15.73
C THR A 21 0.67 20.98 14.73
N ARG A 22 1.65 21.83 15.11
CA ARG A 22 2.33 22.78 14.22
C ARG A 22 3.80 22.44 14.02
N GLN A 23 4.25 21.33 14.60
CA GLN A 23 5.61 20.86 14.49
C GLN A 23 5.80 20.09 13.17
N PRO A 24 7.04 20.02 12.66
CA PRO A 24 7.36 19.10 11.56
C PRO A 24 6.94 17.68 11.90
N VAL A 25 6.32 17.01 10.94
CA VAL A 25 5.78 15.65 11.11
C VAL A 25 6.53 14.70 10.18
N PHE A 26 6.96 13.57 10.72
CA PHE A 26 7.31 12.38 9.95
C PHE A 26 6.18 11.37 10.12
N ALA A 27 5.51 11.02 9.02
CA ALA A 27 4.45 10.02 9.01
C ALA A 27 4.91 8.77 8.26
N PHE A 28 4.72 7.61 8.86
CA PHE A 28 4.91 6.30 8.23
C PHE A 28 3.59 5.52 8.29
N LEU A 29 3.10 5.12 7.12
CA LEU A 29 1.88 4.33 6.97
C LEU A 29 2.24 2.97 6.37
N ASN A 30 1.81 1.89 7.00
CA ASN A 30 1.94 0.55 6.47
C ASN A 30 0.55 0.02 6.11
N LEU A 31 0.31 -0.16 4.80
CA LEU A 31 -1.01 -0.48 4.26
C LEU A 31 -1.08 -1.96 3.90
N GLY A 32 -2.05 -2.66 4.48
CA GLY A 32 -2.24 -4.09 4.27
C GLY A 32 -3.23 -4.46 3.17
N GLU A 33 -3.94 -3.50 2.60
CA GLU A 33 -5.00 -3.73 1.61
C GLU A 33 -4.48 -4.38 0.32
N THR A 34 -3.24 -4.08 -0.05
CA THR A 34 -2.57 -4.65 -1.24
C THR A 34 -1.84 -5.96 -0.98
N HIS A 35 -1.79 -6.41 0.27
CA HIS A 35 -1.28 -7.72 0.66
C HIS A 35 -2.34 -8.81 0.45
N VAL A 36 -1.92 -10.05 0.22
CA VAL A 36 -2.84 -11.19 0.11
C VAL A 36 -3.78 -11.26 1.33
N PRO A 37 -5.05 -11.51 1.16
CA PRO A 37 -5.82 -11.86 -0.03
C PRO A 37 -6.31 -10.66 -0.87
N TYR A 38 -5.61 -9.52 -0.79
CA TYR A 38 -5.91 -8.27 -1.51
C TYR A 38 -7.29 -7.71 -1.16
N TYR A 39 -7.59 -7.68 0.13
CA TYR A 39 -8.91 -7.28 0.62
C TYR A 39 -8.91 -5.85 1.14
N TYR A 40 -9.96 -5.11 0.84
CA TYR A 40 -10.23 -3.78 1.36
C TYR A 40 -11.69 -3.63 1.80
N GLN A 41 -11.99 -2.63 2.59
CA GLN A 41 -13.37 -2.40 3.07
C GLN A 41 -14.31 -2.07 1.92
N GLY A 42 -15.28 -2.93 1.70
CA GLY A 42 -16.27 -2.82 0.63
C GLY A 42 -15.94 -3.63 -0.62
N ALA A 43 -14.88 -4.45 -0.59
CA ALA A 43 -14.64 -5.45 -1.63
C ALA A 43 -15.81 -6.46 -1.71
N ASP A 44 -16.09 -6.93 -2.91
CA ASP A 44 -17.17 -7.89 -3.20
C ASP A 44 -16.75 -9.37 -3.06
N TRP A 45 -15.61 -9.62 -2.40
CA TRP A 45 -15.12 -10.96 -2.07
C TRP A 45 -14.80 -11.09 -0.58
N SER A 46 -14.70 -12.32 -0.10
CA SER A 46 -14.35 -12.60 1.29
C SER A 46 -12.84 -12.45 1.56
N PRO A 47 -12.44 -11.91 2.72
CA PRO A 47 -11.04 -11.92 3.14
C PRO A 47 -10.48 -13.32 3.41
N GLU A 48 -11.33 -14.34 3.58
CA GLU A 48 -10.94 -15.74 3.73
C GLU A 48 -10.66 -16.43 2.38
N ASP A 49 -11.13 -15.85 1.27
CA ASP A 49 -10.88 -16.37 -0.07
C ASP A 49 -9.55 -15.83 -0.61
N ASN A 50 -8.46 -16.54 -0.34
CA ASN A 50 -7.13 -16.19 -0.82
C ASN A 50 -6.82 -16.91 -2.15
N PRO A 51 -6.68 -16.16 -3.27
CA PRO A 51 -6.37 -16.74 -4.58
C PRO A 51 -4.87 -17.02 -4.77
N CYS A 52 -4.03 -16.75 -3.78
CA CYS A 52 -2.58 -16.85 -3.87
C CYS A 52 -2.02 -17.42 -2.57
N VAL A 53 -1.90 -18.73 -2.49
CA VAL A 53 -1.44 -19.46 -1.30
C VAL A 53 -0.26 -20.35 -1.68
N PRO A 54 0.87 -20.33 -0.95
CA PRO A 54 1.99 -21.21 -1.23
C PRO A 54 1.58 -22.69 -1.27
N PHE A 55 2.06 -23.40 -2.27
CA PHE A 55 1.80 -24.85 -2.49
C PHE A 55 0.34 -25.25 -2.70
N SER A 56 -0.57 -24.32 -2.85
CA SER A 56 -1.97 -24.63 -3.19
C SER A 56 -2.13 -24.98 -4.66
N GLN A 57 -3.01 -25.94 -4.94
CA GLN A 57 -3.43 -26.31 -6.31
C GLN A 57 -4.67 -25.50 -6.78
N HIS A 58 -5.22 -24.66 -5.91
CA HIS A 58 -6.43 -23.86 -6.15
C HIS A 58 -6.15 -22.38 -6.37
N ASN A 59 -4.90 -22.04 -6.61
CA ASN A 59 -4.50 -20.67 -6.88
C ASN A 59 -5.01 -20.15 -8.22
N ASP A 60 -5.25 -18.84 -8.29
CA ASP A 60 -5.81 -18.17 -9.46
C ASP A 60 -5.09 -16.85 -9.70
N ALA A 61 -4.19 -16.84 -10.68
CA ALA A 61 -3.36 -15.69 -11.01
C ALA A 61 -4.18 -14.49 -11.52
N GLU A 62 -5.24 -14.75 -12.30
CA GLU A 62 -6.09 -13.68 -12.84
C GLU A 62 -6.89 -13.03 -11.72
N LYS A 63 -7.45 -13.83 -10.82
CA LYS A 63 -8.15 -13.36 -9.63
C LYS A 63 -7.22 -12.58 -8.70
N ALA A 64 -6.01 -13.07 -8.44
CA ALA A 64 -5.02 -12.39 -7.62
C ALA A 64 -4.67 -11.02 -8.19
N ARG A 65 -4.34 -10.95 -9.48
CA ARG A 65 -4.03 -9.71 -10.19
C ARG A 65 -5.19 -8.72 -10.19
N PHE A 66 -6.39 -9.19 -10.49
CA PHE A 66 -7.60 -8.37 -10.47
C PHE A 66 -7.84 -7.75 -9.08
N ARG A 67 -7.75 -8.57 -8.03
CA ARG A 67 -7.98 -8.12 -6.65
C ARG A 67 -6.91 -7.13 -6.18
N GLN A 68 -5.64 -7.37 -6.48
CA GLN A 68 -4.57 -6.44 -6.13
C GLN A 68 -4.73 -5.10 -6.85
N GLN A 69 -5.11 -5.13 -8.14
CA GLN A 69 -5.42 -3.91 -8.88
C GLN A 69 -6.56 -3.13 -8.20
N LYS A 70 -7.64 -3.80 -7.80
CA LYS A 70 -8.77 -3.15 -7.12
C LYS A 70 -8.38 -2.60 -5.74
N ALA A 71 -7.52 -3.30 -5.01
CA ALA A 71 -6.99 -2.81 -3.76
C ALA A 71 -6.10 -1.56 -3.96
N LEU A 72 -5.27 -1.53 -5.00
CA LEU A 72 -4.48 -0.35 -5.37
C LEU A 72 -5.36 0.83 -5.77
N GLU A 73 -6.40 0.62 -6.57
CA GLU A 73 -7.38 1.67 -6.94
C GLU A 73 -8.07 2.24 -5.69
N TYR A 74 -8.42 1.38 -4.73
CA TYR A 74 -9.00 1.78 -3.46
C TYR A 74 -8.03 2.62 -2.61
N VAL A 75 -6.77 2.19 -2.50
CA VAL A 75 -5.72 2.90 -1.76
C VAL A 75 -5.44 4.25 -2.40
N ASP A 76 -5.25 4.30 -3.71
CA ASP A 76 -4.97 5.53 -4.47
C ASP A 76 -6.06 6.58 -4.26
N ALA A 77 -7.32 6.19 -4.42
CA ALA A 77 -8.46 7.09 -4.21
C ALA A 77 -8.51 7.68 -2.79
N ARG A 78 -8.07 6.93 -1.78
CA ARG A 78 -8.13 7.39 -0.38
C ARG A 78 -6.89 8.15 0.07
N LEU A 79 -5.77 7.97 -0.59
CA LEU A 79 -4.55 8.74 -0.30
C LEU A 79 -4.58 10.16 -0.89
N ALA A 80 -5.47 10.47 -1.81
CA ALA A 80 -5.48 11.74 -2.54
C ALA A 80 -5.48 12.97 -1.61
N ASP A 81 -6.37 12.99 -0.61
CA ASP A 81 -6.48 14.10 0.35
C ASP A 81 -5.23 14.22 1.22
N LEU A 82 -4.69 13.08 1.68
CA LEU A 82 -3.46 13.04 2.46
C LEU A 82 -2.27 13.56 1.64
N LEU A 83 -2.15 13.12 0.39
CA LEU A 83 -1.09 13.58 -0.51
C LEU A 83 -1.20 15.09 -0.81
N GLY A 84 -2.42 15.63 -0.81
CA GLY A 84 -2.67 17.07 -0.87
C GLY A 84 -2.20 17.80 0.39
N ALA A 85 -2.48 17.27 1.57
CA ALA A 85 -2.02 17.84 2.85
C ALA A 85 -0.48 17.85 2.97
N PHE A 86 0.21 16.93 2.32
CA PHE A 86 1.67 16.84 2.25
C PHE A 86 2.26 17.38 0.95
N ALA A 87 1.56 18.28 0.22
CA ALA A 87 2.02 18.77 -1.08
C ALA A 87 3.42 19.41 -1.02
N GLY A 88 3.71 20.18 0.02
CA GLY A 88 5.01 20.82 0.27
C GLY A 88 6.04 19.94 0.99
N SER A 89 5.83 18.62 1.05
CA SER A 89 6.69 17.70 1.80
C SER A 89 7.33 16.65 0.89
N THR A 90 8.43 16.06 1.34
CA THR A 90 8.95 14.84 0.72
C THR A 90 7.98 13.70 0.98
N THR A 91 7.54 13.05 -0.08
CA THR A 91 6.66 11.89 -0.02
C THR A 91 7.33 10.71 -0.72
N VAL A 92 7.30 9.54 -0.10
CA VAL A 92 7.78 8.28 -0.69
C VAL A 92 6.65 7.26 -0.59
N ILE A 93 6.35 6.59 -1.70
CA ILE A 93 5.40 5.48 -1.77
C ILE A 93 6.16 4.30 -2.37
N CYS A 94 6.20 3.19 -1.67
CA CYS A 94 6.85 1.96 -2.12
C CYS A 94 6.13 0.74 -1.55
N SER A 95 6.49 -0.44 -2.04
CA SER A 95 6.17 -1.70 -1.38
C SER A 95 7.42 -2.26 -0.70
N ASP A 96 7.25 -3.06 0.33
CA ASP A 96 8.31 -3.82 1.00
C ASP A 96 8.67 -5.10 0.23
N HIS A 97 7.71 -5.68 -0.49
CA HIS A 97 7.87 -6.81 -1.40
C HIS A 97 6.79 -6.84 -2.48
N GLY A 98 6.98 -7.68 -3.48
CA GLY A 98 5.95 -8.08 -4.43
C GLY A 98 5.44 -9.49 -4.13
N ASP A 99 4.64 -10.04 -5.04
CA ASP A 99 4.12 -11.40 -5.00
C ASP A 99 4.34 -12.13 -6.34
N CYS A 100 4.59 -13.44 -6.28
CA CYS A 100 4.45 -14.33 -7.42
C CYS A 100 3.00 -14.79 -7.57
N TRP A 101 2.53 -14.88 -8.81
CA TRP A 101 1.21 -15.37 -9.17
C TRP A 101 1.29 -16.53 -10.16
N GLY A 102 2.16 -17.50 -9.86
CA GLY A 102 2.39 -18.68 -10.68
C GLY A 102 3.66 -18.61 -11.54
N GLU A 103 4.41 -17.51 -11.52
CA GLU A 103 5.70 -17.42 -12.18
C GLU A 103 6.63 -18.50 -11.64
N ASP A 104 7.25 -19.28 -12.55
CA ASP A 104 8.09 -20.43 -12.23
C ASP A 104 7.43 -21.48 -11.30
N GLY A 105 6.11 -21.52 -11.25
CA GLY A 105 5.32 -22.36 -10.34
C GLY A 105 5.26 -21.85 -8.90
N LEU A 106 5.73 -20.63 -8.66
CA LEU A 106 5.80 -20.02 -7.32
C LEU A 106 4.60 -19.11 -7.06
N TRP A 107 4.23 -18.98 -5.79
CA TRP A 107 3.08 -18.23 -5.37
C TRP A 107 3.39 -17.45 -4.10
N GLU A 108 2.80 -16.23 -3.98
CA GLU A 108 2.94 -15.34 -2.84
C GLU A 108 4.39 -14.82 -2.70
N HIS A 109 4.83 -14.52 -1.50
CA HIS A 109 6.15 -13.99 -1.14
C HIS A 109 6.86 -14.87 -0.12
N GLY A 110 7.98 -14.39 0.46
CA GLY A 110 8.80 -15.19 1.37
C GLY A 110 9.76 -16.13 0.64
N ILE A 111 9.94 -15.89 -0.66
CA ILE A 111 10.80 -16.64 -1.56
C ILE A 111 11.76 -15.68 -2.29
N SER A 112 12.88 -16.20 -2.78
CA SER A 112 13.83 -15.41 -3.60
C SER A 112 13.43 -15.50 -5.07
N HIS A 113 12.67 -14.50 -5.53
CA HIS A 113 12.24 -14.39 -6.93
C HIS A 113 12.17 -12.93 -7.34
N GLU A 114 12.42 -12.61 -8.63
CA GLU A 114 12.44 -11.22 -9.12
C GLU A 114 11.12 -10.50 -8.85
N LYS A 115 9.97 -11.15 -9.02
CA LYS A 115 8.64 -10.57 -8.79
C LYS A 115 8.37 -10.22 -7.33
N VAL A 116 9.11 -10.80 -6.41
CA VAL A 116 9.07 -10.45 -4.98
C VAL A 116 10.03 -9.31 -4.66
N LEU A 117 11.14 -9.22 -5.37
CA LEU A 117 12.20 -8.23 -5.12
C LEU A 117 12.01 -6.93 -5.88
N GLU A 118 11.37 -6.96 -7.05
CA GLU A 118 11.06 -5.77 -7.84
C GLU A 118 9.77 -5.12 -7.34
N VAL A 119 9.89 -3.94 -6.75
CA VAL A 119 8.77 -3.19 -6.16
C VAL A 119 8.69 -1.80 -6.77
N PRO A 120 7.49 -1.20 -6.82
CA PRO A 120 7.35 0.18 -7.26
C PRO A 120 8.00 1.14 -6.24
N LEU A 121 8.60 2.20 -6.73
CA LEU A 121 9.09 3.31 -5.95
C LEU A 121 8.65 4.62 -6.59
N ILE A 122 7.82 5.37 -5.90
CA ILE A 122 7.37 6.71 -6.30
C ILE A 122 7.84 7.68 -5.22
N PHE A 123 8.44 8.78 -5.63
CA PHE A 123 8.78 9.84 -4.69
C PHE A 123 8.47 11.22 -5.25
N ARG A 124 8.14 12.13 -4.35
CA ARG A 124 7.95 13.55 -4.62
C ARG A 124 8.82 14.35 -3.66
N LEU A 125 9.52 15.33 -4.18
CA LEU A 125 10.24 16.33 -3.41
C LEU A 125 9.44 17.63 -3.39
N PRO A 126 9.52 18.44 -2.32
CA PRO A 126 8.93 19.78 -2.30
C PRO A 126 9.56 20.66 -3.39
N ALA A 127 8.79 21.60 -3.92
CA ALA A 127 9.33 22.60 -4.84
C ALA A 127 10.45 23.40 -4.14
N ARG A 128 11.48 23.83 -4.90
CA ARG A 128 12.62 24.56 -4.32
C ARG A 128 12.23 25.82 -3.56
N ASP A 129 11.15 26.47 -4.00
CA ASP A 129 10.65 27.71 -3.41
C ASP A 129 9.86 27.48 -2.11
N GLU A 130 9.57 26.22 -1.76
CA GLU A 130 8.86 25.82 -0.55
C GLU A 130 9.81 25.30 0.55
N LEU A 131 11.11 25.21 0.26
CA LEU A 131 12.10 24.83 1.27
C LEU A 131 12.33 25.99 2.22
N PRO A 132 12.36 25.75 3.57
CA PRO A 132 12.73 26.77 4.53
C PRO A 132 14.14 27.29 4.19
N GLN A 133 14.26 28.61 3.99
CA GLN A 133 15.56 29.23 3.77
C GLN A 133 16.40 29.02 5.04
N SER A 134 17.55 28.39 4.87
CA SER A 134 18.52 28.24 5.97
C SER A 134 18.98 29.64 6.44
N THR A 135 18.56 29.97 7.64
CA THR A 135 19.09 31.17 8.38
C THR A 135 20.46 30.89 8.90
#